data_cee79cd4353ee4342c21effd38529ac5
#
_entry.id   cee79cd4353ee4342c21effd38529ac5
#
_cell.length_a   1.000
_cell.length_b   1.000
_cell.length_c   1.000
_cell.angle_alpha   90.00
_cell.angle_beta   90.00
_cell.angle_gamma   90.00
#
_symmetry.space_group_name_H-M   'P 1'
#
loop_
_entity.id
_entity.type
_entity.pdbx_description
1 polymer ?
#
loop_
_entity_poly.entity_id
_entity_poly.type
_entity_poly.pdbx_seq_one_letter_code
_entity_poly.pdbx_strand_id
1 'polypeptide(L)'
;MCIRDRCADEAEKIIALEKISAEGLYTHFAVADCPDDEESVEYTKNQSDFILNVYDILCNRGIKLEHLHFLNSAGACYHNNPRSTLARAGIIMYGLYPNYPVKLPIKVEPVMSLKAVVSQVKKLNNGDSVSYGRTYRADGDNITAATVTVGYADGYSRLLSGKADVLVKGKRCPIIGRICMDQLVLDVSGAGDVKEGEIVTLIGKDGNEEITADELASLYGTIGYEVVCGISKRVPRIYVD
;
A
#
# COMPACT_ATOMS: atom_id res chain seq x y z
N MET A 1 23.19 17.05 8.53
CA MET A 1 23.73 17.64 7.31
C MET A 1 25.27 17.64 7.25
N CYS A 2 25.98 17.52 8.36
CA CYS A 2 27.47 17.44 8.38
C CYS A 2 28.03 16.04 8.00
N ILE A 3 27.18 15.07 7.69
CA ILE A 3 27.61 13.72 7.32
C ILE A 3 28.14 13.66 5.88
N ARG A 4 27.75 14.62 5.03
CA ARG A 4 28.01 14.56 3.59
C ARG A 4 29.48 14.78 3.21
N ASP A 5 30.19 15.64 3.90
CA ASP A 5 31.54 16.06 3.53
C ASP A 5 32.61 14.99 3.77
N ARG A 6 32.28 13.94 4.52
CA ARG A 6 33.19 12.83 4.87
C ARG A 6 32.70 11.44 4.48
N CYS A 7 31.65 11.35 3.67
CA CYS A 7 31.06 10.05 3.35
C CYS A 7 32.04 9.06 2.68
N ALA A 8 32.89 9.54 1.78
CA ALA A 8 33.89 8.68 1.14
C ALA A 8 34.95 8.19 2.13
N ASP A 9 35.39 9.06 3.08
CA ASP A 9 36.37 8.71 4.11
C ASP A 9 35.79 7.70 5.11
N GLU A 10 34.54 7.87 5.49
CA GLU A 10 33.83 6.93 6.38
C GLU A 10 33.58 5.60 5.68
N ALA A 11 33.18 5.60 4.39
CA ALA A 11 33.01 4.40 3.60
C ALA A 11 34.32 3.62 3.49
N GLU A 12 35.43 4.29 3.21
CA GLU A 12 36.75 3.67 3.13
C GLU A 12 37.15 3.00 4.46
N LYS A 13 36.91 3.62 5.59
CA LYS A 13 37.16 3.02 6.91
C LYS A 13 36.33 1.77 7.15
N ILE A 14 35.07 1.77 6.72
CA ILE A 14 34.17 0.61 6.84
C ILE A 14 34.66 -0.54 5.93
N ILE A 15 35.04 -0.21 4.70
CA ILE A 15 35.54 -1.17 3.72
C ILE A 15 36.83 -1.83 4.18
N ALA A 16 37.66 -1.10 4.93
CA ALA A 16 38.94 -1.59 5.46
C ALA A 16 38.79 -2.55 6.66
N LEU A 17 37.57 -2.80 7.17
CA LEU A 17 37.36 -3.73 8.28
C LEU A 17 37.53 -5.17 7.84
N GLU A 18 38.37 -5.94 8.56
CA GLU A 18 38.79 -7.31 8.19
C GLU A 18 37.64 -8.34 8.05
N LYS A 19 36.50 -8.10 8.73
CA LYS A 19 35.37 -9.06 8.76
C LYS A 19 34.19 -8.64 7.89
N ILE A 20 34.38 -7.63 7.04
CA ILE A 20 33.34 -7.10 6.16
C ILE A 20 33.81 -7.20 4.72
N SER A 21 32.95 -7.69 3.84
CA SER A 21 33.10 -7.56 2.40
C SER A 21 32.09 -6.53 1.90
N ALA A 22 32.57 -5.38 1.48
CA ALA A 22 31.72 -4.34 0.92
C ALA A 22 31.51 -4.61 -0.57
N GLU A 23 30.29 -4.99 -0.94
CA GLU A 23 29.94 -5.35 -2.32
C GLU A 23 29.39 -4.14 -3.10
N GLY A 24 28.86 -3.15 -2.40
CA GLY A 24 28.22 -2.01 -3.09
C GLY A 24 28.02 -0.79 -2.24
N LEU A 25 27.62 0.27 -2.91
CA LEU A 25 27.23 1.55 -2.34
C LEU A 25 25.79 1.86 -2.74
N TYR A 26 24.99 2.39 -1.80
CA TYR A 26 23.61 2.77 -2.12
C TYR A 26 23.12 4.01 -1.40
N THR A 27 22.10 4.63 -1.97
CA THR A 27 21.21 5.56 -1.27
C THR A 27 19.75 5.15 -1.51
N HIS A 28 18.82 5.72 -0.75
CA HIS A 28 17.39 5.53 -0.94
C HIS A 28 16.75 6.89 -1.22
N PHE A 29 16.14 7.04 -2.38
CA PHE A 29 15.48 8.27 -2.78
C PHE A 29 14.32 8.61 -1.83
N ALA A 30 14.26 9.87 -1.43
CA ALA A 30 13.27 10.35 -0.47
C ALA A 30 11.96 10.77 -1.13
N VAL A 31 12.02 11.35 -2.33
CA VAL A 31 10.88 12.01 -3.02
C VAL A 31 10.84 11.68 -4.51
N ALA A 32 11.39 10.53 -4.93
CA ALA A 32 11.40 10.12 -6.33
C ALA A 32 9.99 9.77 -6.86
N ASP A 33 9.00 9.70 -6.01
CA ASP A 33 7.60 9.41 -6.29
C ASP A 33 6.76 10.66 -6.60
N CYS A 34 7.38 11.85 -6.64
CA CYS A 34 6.77 13.12 -7.01
C CYS A 34 7.38 13.66 -8.34
N PRO A 35 7.18 12.98 -9.49
CA PRO A 35 7.84 13.35 -10.76
C PRO A 35 7.35 14.67 -11.35
N ASP A 36 6.20 15.18 -10.95
CA ASP A 36 5.59 16.41 -11.42
C ASP A 36 5.94 17.64 -10.56
N ASP A 37 6.66 17.44 -9.44
CA ASP A 37 7.10 18.49 -8.52
C ASP A 37 8.58 18.82 -8.77
N GLU A 38 8.85 20.03 -9.26
CA GLU A 38 10.19 20.46 -9.66
C GLU A 38 11.20 20.40 -8.51
N GLU A 39 10.79 20.75 -7.27
CA GLU A 39 11.67 20.69 -6.09
C GLU A 39 12.03 19.25 -5.75
N SER A 40 11.08 18.33 -5.82
CA SER A 40 11.30 16.89 -5.60
C SER A 40 12.20 16.26 -6.67
N VAL A 41 12.03 16.66 -7.91
CA VAL A 41 12.88 16.23 -9.05
C VAL A 41 14.31 16.71 -8.85
N GLU A 42 14.52 18.00 -8.51
CA GLU A 42 15.83 18.56 -8.22
C GLU A 42 16.47 17.89 -6.98
N TYR A 43 15.71 17.68 -5.92
CA TYR A 43 16.20 17.00 -4.73
C TYR A 43 16.66 15.56 -5.05
N THR A 44 15.87 14.81 -5.81
CA THR A 44 16.20 13.44 -6.24
C THR A 44 17.46 13.42 -7.10
N LYS A 45 17.61 14.39 -8.01
CA LYS A 45 18.83 14.56 -8.81
C LYS A 45 20.04 14.85 -7.93
N ASN A 46 19.95 15.80 -6.99
CA ASN A 46 21.03 16.12 -6.06
C ASN A 46 21.42 14.92 -5.18
N GLN A 47 20.46 14.08 -4.81
CA GLN A 47 20.71 12.85 -4.07
C GLN A 47 21.46 11.82 -4.92
N SER A 48 21.10 11.69 -6.19
CA SER A 48 21.78 10.84 -7.16
C SER A 48 23.21 11.34 -7.47
N ASP A 49 23.37 12.62 -7.72
CA ASP A 49 24.67 13.24 -8.00
C ASP A 49 25.63 13.09 -6.81
N PHE A 50 25.10 13.18 -5.60
CA PHE A 50 25.88 12.99 -4.38
C PHE A 50 26.45 11.56 -4.28
N ILE A 51 25.61 10.52 -4.45
CA ILE A 51 26.06 9.13 -4.35
C ILE A 51 27.04 8.77 -5.47
N LEU A 52 26.82 9.31 -6.67
CA LEU A 52 27.72 9.16 -7.80
C LEU A 52 29.11 9.75 -7.51
N ASN A 53 29.15 10.94 -6.94
CA ASN A 53 30.41 11.59 -6.53
C ASN A 53 31.17 10.77 -5.47
N VAL A 54 30.49 10.25 -4.46
CA VAL A 54 31.11 9.38 -3.44
C VAL A 54 31.68 8.12 -4.09
N TYR A 55 30.94 7.51 -5.01
CA TYR A 55 31.39 6.33 -5.74
C TYR A 55 32.63 6.62 -6.58
N ASP A 56 32.66 7.75 -7.29
CA ASP A 56 33.81 8.15 -8.12
C ASP A 56 35.06 8.43 -7.27
N ILE A 57 34.90 9.05 -6.10
CA ILE A 57 36.01 9.23 -5.14
C ILE A 57 36.58 7.88 -4.69
N LEU A 58 35.74 6.94 -4.32
CA LEU A 58 36.17 5.60 -3.91
C LEU A 58 36.90 4.87 -5.06
N CYS A 59 36.36 4.92 -6.27
CA CYS A 59 37.01 4.36 -7.46
C CYS A 59 38.40 4.97 -7.73
N ASN A 60 38.53 6.29 -7.60
CA ASN A 60 39.80 7.01 -7.76
C ASN A 60 40.83 6.64 -6.69
N ARG A 61 40.40 6.19 -5.54
CA ARG A 61 41.24 5.64 -4.45
C ARG A 61 41.57 4.14 -4.65
N GLY A 62 41.14 3.54 -5.77
CA GLY A 62 41.40 2.15 -6.10
C GLY A 62 40.43 1.15 -5.47
N ILE A 63 39.35 1.64 -4.81
CA ILE A 63 38.31 0.79 -4.20
C ILE A 63 37.30 0.46 -5.28
N LYS A 64 37.18 -0.83 -5.58
CA LYS A 64 36.21 -1.36 -6.55
C LYS A 64 35.00 -1.94 -5.82
N LEU A 65 33.84 -1.36 -6.06
CA LEU A 65 32.56 -1.87 -5.60
C LEU A 65 31.80 -2.45 -6.80
N GLU A 66 31.24 -3.62 -6.65
CA GLU A 66 30.52 -4.33 -7.70
C GLU A 66 29.18 -3.62 -8.01
N HIS A 67 28.52 -3.14 -6.96
CA HIS A 67 27.20 -2.57 -7.08
C HIS A 67 27.14 -1.10 -6.65
N LEU A 68 26.49 -0.30 -7.50
CA LEU A 68 26.05 1.04 -7.17
C LEU A 68 24.55 1.11 -7.43
N HIS A 69 23.74 1.35 -6.39
CA HIS A 69 22.29 1.34 -6.58
C HIS A 69 21.53 2.36 -5.72
N PHE A 70 20.60 3.05 -6.35
CA PHE A 70 19.80 4.09 -5.71
C PHE A 70 18.34 4.12 -6.18
N LEU A 71 17.98 3.29 -7.17
CA LEU A 71 16.62 3.23 -7.71
C LEU A 71 15.73 2.38 -6.79
N ASN A 72 14.78 3.00 -6.08
CA ASN A 72 13.63 2.34 -5.48
C ASN A 72 12.51 2.17 -6.54
N SER A 73 11.31 1.75 -6.17
CA SER A 73 10.18 1.57 -7.09
C SER A 73 9.91 2.82 -7.94
N ALA A 74 9.82 3.98 -7.31
CA ALA A 74 9.60 5.25 -7.98
C ALA A 74 10.81 5.66 -8.84
N GLY A 75 12.01 5.55 -8.27
CA GLY A 75 13.24 5.84 -9.00
C GLY A 75 13.40 5.01 -10.26
N ALA A 76 13.03 3.74 -10.22
CA ALA A 76 13.07 2.86 -11.39
C ALA A 76 12.04 3.25 -12.47
N CYS A 77 10.91 3.85 -12.05
CA CYS A 77 9.86 4.27 -12.99
C CYS A 77 10.12 5.66 -13.60
N TYR A 78 10.62 6.61 -12.80
CA TYR A 78 10.65 8.01 -13.19
C TYR A 78 12.06 8.58 -13.40
N HIS A 79 13.08 7.96 -12.81
CA HIS A 79 14.45 8.49 -12.77
C HIS A 79 15.46 7.48 -13.34
N ASN A 80 15.43 7.30 -14.66
CA ASN A 80 16.40 6.40 -15.30
C ASN A 80 17.84 6.94 -15.16
N ASN A 81 18.73 6.15 -14.56
CA ASN A 81 20.15 6.46 -14.46
C ASN A 81 20.98 5.22 -14.80
N PRO A 82 21.71 5.22 -15.93
CA PRO A 82 22.43 4.04 -16.42
C PRO A 82 23.62 3.62 -15.53
N ARG A 83 24.04 4.48 -14.59
CA ARG A 83 25.09 4.14 -13.63
C ARG A 83 24.59 3.31 -12.44
N SER A 84 23.28 3.24 -12.23
CA SER A 84 22.72 2.33 -11.22
C SER A 84 22.75 0.90 -11.76
N THR A 85 23.49 0.02 -11.09
CA THR A 85 23.67 -1.38 -11.52
C THR A 85 22.50 -2.26 -11.11
N LEU A 86 21.68 -1.82 -10.14
CA LEU A 86 20.52 -2.53 -9.60
C LEU A 86 19.35 -1.57 -9.38
N ALA A 87 18.14 -2.09 -9.55
CA ALA A 87 16.91 -1.45 -9.08
C ALA A 87 16.31 -2.29 -7.93
N ARG A 88 15.87 -1.62 -6.87
CA ARG A 88 15.18 -2.25 -5.74
C ARG A 88 13.68 -2.05 -5.90
N ALA A 89 13.09 -2.80 -6.81
CA ALA A 89 11.66 -2.83 -7.00
C ALA A 89 10.99 -3.39 -5.74
N GLY A 90 10.12 -2.62 -5.12
CA GLY A 90 9.35 -2.99 -3.95
C GLY A 90 7.87 -3.01 -4.28
N ILE A 91 7.17 -1.91 -3.98
CA ILE A 91 5.70 -1.84 -4.07
C ILE A 91 5.15 -2.07 -5.48
N ILE A 92 5.88 -1.70 -6.53
CA ILE A 92 5.46 -1.97 -7.91
C ILE A 92 5.37 -3.46 -8.24
N MET A 93 6.14 -4.32 -7.55
CA MET A 93 6.03 -5.78 -7.68
C MET A 93 4.73 -6.33 -7.08
N TYR A 94 4.11 -5.58 -6.17
CA TYR A 94 2.79 -5.90 -5.61
C TYR A 94 1.65 -5.29 -6.44
N GLY A 95 1.98 -4.60 -7.54
CA GLY A 95 1.00 -3.97 -8.41
C GLY A 95 0.39 -2.70 -7.84
N LEU A 96 1.09 -2.02 -6.92
CA LEU A 96 0.63 -0.79 -6.29
C LEU A 96 1.48 0.42 -6.72
N TYR A 97 0.92 1.59 -6.59
CA TYR A 97 1.57 2.85 -6.92
C TYR A 97 2.52 3.30 -5.81
N PRO A 98 3.75 3.75 -6.15
CA PRO A 98 4.63 4.38 -5.16
C PRO A 98 4.01 5.62 -4.50
N ASN A 99 3.23 6.38 -5.26
CA ASN A 99 2.49 7.55 -4.79
C ASN A 99 1.17 7.66 -5.57
N TYR A 100 0.06 7.25 -4.96
CA TYR A 100 -1.25 7.36 -5.58
C TYR A 100 -1.82 8.79 -5.40
N PRO A 101 -2.41 9.42 -6.43
CA PRO A 101 -2.80 8.88 -7.76
C PRO A 101 -1.81 9.19 -8.90
N VAL A 102 -0.54 9.41 -8.62
CA VAL A 102 0.47 9.70 -9.65
C VAL A 102 0.59 8.53 -10.62
N LYS A 103 0.43 8.81 -11.93
CA LYS A 103 0.45 7.76 -12.96
C LYS A 103 1.84 7.15 -13.11
N LEU A 104 1.91 5.83 -13.12
CA LEU A 104 3.10 5.10 -13.52
C LEU A 104 3.27 5.11 -15.05
N PRO A 105 4.53 5.17 -15.56
CA PRO A 105 4.81 5.00 -16.98
C PRO A 105 4.65 3.55 -17.47
N ILE A 106 4.40 2.62 -16.54
CA ILE A 106 4.18 1.19 -16.80
C ILE A 106 2.83 0.77 -16.23
N LYS A 107 2.22 -0.25 -16.83
CA LYS A 107 1.02 -0.88 -16.28
C LYS A 107 1.44 -1.85 -15.17
N VAL A 108 0.83 -1.73 -14.01
CA VAL A 108 0.95 -2.68 -12.89
C VAL A 108 -0.43 -3.28 -12.59
N GLU A 109 -0.45 -4.50 -12.07
CA GLU A 109 -1.68 -5.19 -11.67
C GLU A 109 -1.54 -5.65 -10.22
N PRO A 110 -2.50 -5.28 -9.33
CA PRO A 110 -2.47 -5.71 -7.94
C PRO A 110 -2.47 -7.24 -7.83
N VAL A 111 -1.50 -7.77 -7.07
CA VAL A 111 -1.34 -9.22 -6.86
C VAL A 111 -2.14 -9.74 -5.66
N MET A 112 -2.75 -8.85 -4.88
CA MET A 112 -3.49 -9.22 -3.67
C MET A 112 -4.96 -8.84 -3.79
N SER A 113 -5.83 -9.75 -3.37
CA SER A 113 -7.22 -9.45 -3.05
C SER A 113 -7.54 -9.87 -1.62
N LEU A 114 -8.40 -9.11 -0.94
CA LEU A 114 -8.93 -9.45 0.38
C LEU A 114 -10.41 -9.76 0.25
N LYS A 115 -10.80 -10.95 0.66
CA LYS A 115 -12.18 -11.44 0.61
C LYS A 115 -12.63 -11.91 1.99
N ALA A 116 -13.93 -11.85 2.24
CA ALA A 116 -14.53 -12.34 3.46
C ALA A 116 -15.91 -12.94 3.19
N VAL A 117 -16.54 -13.51 4.19
CA VAL A 117 -17.81 -14.22 4.08
C VAL A 117 -18.90 -13.47 4.83
N VAL A 118 -20.10 -13.44 4.26
CA VAL A 118 -21.31 -12.98 4.93
C VAL A 118 -21.73 -14.02 5.96
N SER A 119 -21.77 -13.64 7.23
CA SER A 119 -22.19 -14.54 8.34
C SER A 119 -23.64 -14.41 8.72
N GLN A 120 -24.27 -13.27 8.42
CA GLN A 120 -25.67 -13.02 8.73
C GLN A 120 -26.25 -11.96 7.79
N VAL A 121 -27.50 -12.16 7.41
CA VAL A 121 -28.28 -11.13 6.71
C VAL A 121 -29.58 -10.87 7.47
N LYS A 122 -29.91 -9.61 7.69
CA LYS A 122 -31.16 -9.20 8.37
C LYS A 122 -31.75 -7.93 7.81
N LYS A 123 -33.05 -7.73 8.01
CA LYS A 123 -33.73 -6.48 7.76
C LYS A 123 -33.59 -5.57 8.97
N LEU A 124 -33.35 -4.28 8.73
CA LEU A 124 -33.42 -3.22 9.73
C LEU A 124 -34.68 -2.42 9.51
N ASN A 125 -35.34 -2.06 10.62
CA ASN A 125 -36.46 -1.11 10.61
C ASN A 125 -35.97 0.29 10.86
N ASN A 126 -36.81 1.25 10.58
CA ASN A 126 -36.49 2.66 10.86
C ASN A 126 -36.08 2.86 12.32
N GLY A 127 -34.96 3.54 12.54
CA GLY A 127 -34.40 3.82 13.86
C GLY A 127 -33.51 2.70 14.44
N ASP A 128 -33.47 1.52 13.86
CA ASP A 128 -32.54 0.46 14.28
C ASP A 128 -31.10 0.96 14.16
N SER A 129 -30.27 0.60 15.13
CA SER A 129 -28.88 1.03 15.17
C SER A 129 -27.92 -0.12 14.97
N VAL A 130 -26.76 0.20 14.38
CA VAL A 130 -25.70 -0.78 14.04
C VAL A 130 -24.41 -0.44 14.76
N SER A 131 -23.76 -1.49 15.31
CA SER A 131 -22.41 -1.49 15.85
C SER A 131 -22.20 -0.61 17.10
N TYR A 132 -20.96 -0.58 17.59
CA TYR A 132 -20.56 0.17 18.79
C TYR A 132 -20.80 1.67 18.67
N GLY A 133 -21.32 2.24 19.74
CA GLY A 133 -21.64 3.67 19.80
C GLY A 133 -22.85 4.08 18.99
N ARG A 134 -23.54 3.12 18.35
CA ARG A 134 -24.77 3.35 17.57
C ARG A 134 -24.60 4.50 16.57
N THR A 135 -23.43 4.53 15.91
CA THR A 135 -23.05 5.61 14.99
C THR A 135 -23.83 5.61 13.69
N TYR A 136 -24.44 4.47 13.35
CA TYR A 136 -25.41 4.36 12.26
C TYR A 136 -26.80 4.10 12.83
N ARG A 137 -27.79 4.74 12.25
CA ARG A 137 -29.21 4.48 12.49
C ARG A 137 -29.89 4.34 11.14
N ALA A 138 -30.69 3.31 10.98
CA ALA A 138 -31.47 3.09 9.78
C ALA A 138 -32.46 4.26 9.60
N ASP A 139 -32.41 4.89 8.43
CA ASP A 139 -33.35 5.94 8.00
C ASP A 139 -34.30 5.33 6.95
N GLY A 140 -35.38 4.76 7.43
CA GLY A 140 -36.36 4.04 6.65
C GLY A 140 -36.43 2.55 6.98
N ASP A 141 -37.50 1.92 6.49
CA ASP A 141 -37.75 0.50 6.66
C ASP A 141 -37.11 -0.32 5.51
N ASN A 142 -36.84 -1.59 5.81
CA ASN A 142 -36.35 -2.57 4.83
C ASN A 142 -34.88 -2.41 4.37
N ILE A 143 -34.03 -1.70 5.10
CA ILE A 143 -32.59 -1.75 4.86
C ILE A 143 -32.12 -3.18 5.09
N THR A 144 -31.42 -3.74 4.10
CA THR A 144 -30.84 -5.08 4.24
C THR A 144 -29.41 -4.96 4.72
N ALA A 145 -29.14 -5.40 5.95
CA ALA A 145 -27.82 -5.38 6.55
C ALA A 145 -27.17 -6.76 6.45
N ALA A 146 -25.92 -6.82 6.00
CA ALA A 146 -25.10 -8.03 5.98
C ALA A 146 -23.92 -7.88 6.97
N THR A 147 -23.76 -8.84 7.86
CA THR A 147 -22.59 -8.94 8.74
C THR A 147 -21.51 -9.76 8.03
N VAL A 148 -20.28 -9.24 8.00
CA VAL A 148 -19.12 -9.83 7.32
C VAL A 148 -18.05 -10.17 8.34
N THR A 149 -17.42 -11.34 8.20
CA THR A 149 -16.43 -11.91 9.14
C THR A 149 -15.03 -11.35 8.91
N VAL A 150 -14.87 -10.03 9.03
CA VAL A 150 -13.58 -9.33 8.96
C VAL A 150 -13.65 -8.06 9.78
N GLY A 151 -12.57 -7.74 10.48
CA GLY A 151 -12.46 -6.54 11.29
C GLY A 151 -11.04 -6.04 11.46
N TYR A 152 -10.82 -5.14 12.43
CA TYR A 152 -9.51 -4.53 12.59
C TYR A 152 -8.43 -5.50 13.13
N ALA A 153 -8.79 -6.61 13.76
CA ALA A 153 -7.84 -7.65 14.14
C ALA A 153 -7.29 -8.42 12.92
N ASP A 154 -8.02 -8.40 11.81
CA ASP A 154 -7.59 -8.95 10.52
C ASP A 154 -6.71 -7.97 9.74
N GLY A 155 -6.61 -6.72 10.20
CA GLY A 155 -5.89 -5.64 9.56
C GLY A 155 -6.77 -4.71 8.72
N TYR A 156 -8.08 -4.88 8.72
CA TYR A 156 -9.00 -3.96 8.05
C TYR A 156 -9.32 -2.77 8.96
N SER A 157 -8.70 -1.63 8.68
CA SER A 157 -8.64 -0.48 9.59
C SER A 157 -10.01 0.00 10.09
N ARG A 158 -10.11 0.22 11.41
CA ARG A 158 -11.30 0.81 12.03
C ARG A 158 -11.60 2.25 11.55
N LEU A 159 -10.59 2.96 11.03
CA LEU A 159 -10.73 4.30 10.46
C LEU A 159 -11.54 4.34 9.16
N LEU A 160 -11.78 3.19 8.53
CA LEU A 160 -12.65 3.01 7.37
C LEU A 160 -14.15 2.98 7.73
N SER A 161 -14.50 2.97 9.02
CA SER A 161 -15.90 2.96 9.47
C SER A 161 -16.71 4.11 8.88
N GLY A 162 -17.76 3.79 8.13
CA GLY A 162 -18.63 4.78 7.48
C GLY A 162 -17.99 5.58 6.34
N LYS A 163 -16.83 5.14 5.85
CA LYS A 163 -16.10 5.80 4.75
C LYS A 163 -15.88 4.90 3.54
N ALA A 164 -15.72 3.62 3.77
CA ALA A 164 -15.40 2.66 2.71
C ALA A 164 -16.61 1.83 2.30
N ASP A 165 -16.54 1.34 1.08
CA ASP A 165 -17.43 0.33 0.54
C ASP A 165 -16.76 -1.06 0.54
N VAL A 166 -17.58 -2.07 0.34
CA VAL A 166 -17.18 -3.46 0.07
C VAL A 166 -17.95 -3.93 -1.16
N LEU A 167 -17.31 -4.70 -2.03
CA LEU A 167 -17.99 -5.22 -3.22
C LEU A 167 -18.79 -6.47 -2.88
N VAL A 168 -20.06 -6.44 -3.27
CA VAL A 168 -21.01 -7.55 -3.14
C VAL A 168 -21.72 -7.73 -4.47
N LYS A 169 -21.53 -8.86 -5.12
CA LYS A 169 -22.14 -9.14 -6.46
C LYS A 169 -21.86 -8.03 -7.49
N GLY A 170 -20.64 -7.54 -7.52
CA GLY A 170 -20.22 -6.48 -8.45
C GLY A 170 -20.79 -5.09 -8.15
N LYS A 171 -21.25 -4.84 -6.92
CA LYS A 171 -21.75 -3.53 -6.49
C LYS A 171 -21.07 -3.05 -5.23
N ARG A 172 -20.84 -1.76 -5.12
CA ARG A 172 -20.33 -1.09 -3.93
C ARG A 172 -21.41 -1.01 -2.87
N CYS A 173 -21.15 -1.58 -1.71
CA CYS A 173 -22.04 -1.62 -0.54
C CYS A 173 -21.35 -0.91 0.61
N PRO A 174 -21.94 0.19 1.17
CA PRO A 174 -21.30 0.98 2.20
C PRO A 174 -21.20 0.22 3.52
N ILE A 175 -20.09 0.45 4.24
CA ILE A 175 -19.93 -0.01 5.61
C ILE A 175 -20.77 0.87 6.52
N ILE A 176 -21.73 0.27 7.23
CA ILE A 176 -22.62 0.95 8.17
C ILE A 176 -22.21 0.68 9.63
N GLY A 177 -22.14 1.74 10.40
CA GLY A 177 -21.63 1.68 11.77
C GLY A 177 -20.13 1.51 11.86
N ARG A 178 -19.64 1.16 13.05
CA ARG A 178 -18.20 1.00 13.32
C ARG A 178 -17.72 -0.40 12.97
N ILE A 179 -16.56 -0.50 12.35
CA ILE A 179 -15.83 -1.77 12.19
C ILE A 179 -15.43 -2.25 13.58
N CYS A 180 -15.74 -3.51 13.88
CA CYS A 180 -15.43 -4.21 15.13
C CYS A 180 -14.10 -4.97 15.01
N MET A 181 -13.75 -5.72 16.05
CA MET A 181 -12.53 -6.53 16.07
C MET A 181 -12.52 -7.58 14.95
N ASP A 182 -13.63 -8.31 14.80
CA ASP A 182 -13.74 -9.48 13.93
C ASP A 182 -14.91 -9.38 12.94
N GLN A 183 -15.61 -8.25 12.89
CA GLN A 183 -16.81 -8.07 12.06
C GLN A 183 -16.99 -6.63 11.62
N LEU A 184 -17.62 -6.48 10.47
CA LEU A 184 -18.21 -5.23 9.98
C LEU A 184 -19.61 -5.49 9.43
N VAL A 185 -20.39 -4.44 9.24
CA VAL A 185 -21.75 -4.53 8.70
C VAL A 185 -21.87 -3.67 7.47
N LEU A 186 -22.51 -4.20 6.44
CA LEU A 186 -22.76 -3.54 5.16
C LEU A 186 -24.25 -3.24 5.00
N ASP A 187 -24.59 -2.15 4.33
CA ASP A 187 -25.89 -2.02 3.70
C ASP A 187 -25.85 -2.64 2.30
N VAL A 188 -26.52 -3.76 2.15
CA VAL A 188 -26.57 -4.51 0.89
C VAL A 188 -27.91 -4.39 0.17
N SER A 189 -28.73 -3.40 0.52
CA SER A 189 -30.05 -3.18 -0.07
C SER A 189 -30.00 -3.05 -1.61
N GLY A 190 -28.91 -2.47 -2.13
CA GLY A 190 -28.67 -2.30 -3.57
C GLY A 190 -28.06 -3.51 -4.28
N ALA A 191 -27.64 -4.56 -3.56
CA ALA A 191 -26.92 -5.71 -4.13
C ALA A 191 -27.81 -6.93 -4.47
N GLY A 192 -29.14 -6.77 -4.34
CA GLY A 192 -30.11 -7.84 -4.61
C GLY A 192 -30.21 -8.85 -3.46
N ASP A 193 -30.55 -10.10 -3.76
CA ASP A 193 -30.75 -11.16 -2.77
C ASP A 193 -29.40 -11.70 -2.28
N VAL A 194 -28.82 -11.05 -1.27
CA VAL A 194 -27.58 -11.48 -0.60
C VAL A 194 -27.89 -12.52 0.47
N LYS A 195 -27.06 -13.57 0.57
CA LYS A 195 -27.25 -14.69 1.49
C LYS A 195 -26.02 -14.93 2.37
N GLU A 196 -26.26 -15.57 3.48
CA GLU A 196 -25.21 -16.11 4.33
C GLU A 196 -24.34 -17.12 3.56
N GLY A 197 -23.03 -17.08 3.79
CA GLY A 197 -22.05 -17.87 3.09
C GLY A 197 -21.53 -17.25 1.78
N GLU A 198 -22.13 -16.17 1.29
CA GLU A 198 -21.63 -15.48 0.11
C GLU A 198 -20.31 -14.75 0.39
N ILE A 199 -19.44 -14.71 -0.62
CA ILE A 199 -18.15 -14.03 -0.57
C ILE A 199 -18.32 -12.57 -0.98
N VAL A 200 -17.68 -11.69 -0.23
CA VAL A 200 -17.56 -10.25 -0.52
C VAL A 200 -16.11 -9.87 -0.72
N THR A 201 -15.84 -8.82 -1.49
CA THR A 201 -14.48 -8.37 -1.81
C THR A 201 -14.23 -7.01 -1.18
N LEU A 202 -13.24 -6.97 -0.27
CA LEU A 202 -12.81 -5.76 0.45
C LEU A 202 -11.67 -5.03 -0.28
N ILE A 203 -10.79 -5.81 -0.92
CA ILE A 203 -9.71 -5.32 -1.79
C ILE A 203 -9.70 -6.23 -3.02
N GLY A 204 -9.69 -5.64 -4.21
CA GLY A 204 -9.66 -6.36 -5.49
C GLY A 204 -10.91 -6.14 -6.32
N LYS A 205 -11.12 -7.03 -7.31
CA LYS A 205 -12.18 -6.94 -8.30
C LYS A 205 -13.36 -7.85 -7.97
N ASP A 206 -14.55 -7.36 -8.28
CA ASP A 206 -15.79 -8.14 -8.33
C ASP A 206 -16.66 -7.61 -9.48
N GLY A 207 -16.83 -8.39 -10.52
CA GLY A 207 -17.45 -7.95 -11.77
C GLY A 207 -16.65 -6.83 -12.44
N ASN A 208 -17.31 -5.70 -12.69
CA ASN A 208 -16.70 -4.51 -13.28
C ASN A 208 -16.19 -3.48 -12.25
N GLU A 209 -16.41 -3.74 -10.97
CA GLU A 209 -16.00 -2.87 -9.87
C GLU A 209 -14.66 -3.33 -9.27
N GLU A 210 -13.90 -2.37 -8.76
CA GLU A 210 -12.64 -2.62 -8.08
C GLU A 210 -12.52 -1.70 -6.86
N ILE A 211 -11.98 -2.24 -5.77
CA ILE A 211 -11.52 -1.49 -4.60
C ILE A 211 -10.03 -1.76 -4.45
N THR A 212 -9.20 -0.72 -4.56
CA THR A 212 -7.76 -0.84 -4.44
C THR A 212 -7.27 -0.56 -3.02
N ALA A 213 -6.08 -1.07 -2.68
CA ALA A 213 -5.43 -0.71 -1.42
C ALA A 213 -5.12 0.79 -1.35
N ASP A 214 -4.81 1.43 -2.48
CA ASP A 214 -4.54 2.87 -2.56
C ASP A 214 -5.81 3.70 -2.35
N GLU A 215 -6.97 3.24 -2.88
CA GLU A 215 -8.27 3.83 -2.58
C GLU A 215 -8.55 3.83 -1.06
N LEU A 216 -8.41 2.66 -0.43
CA LEU A 216 -8.62 2.54 1.01
C LEU A 216 -7.65 3.42 1.80
N ALA A 217 -6.37 3.45 1.42
CA ALA A 217 -5.35 4.28 2.05
C ALA A 217 -5.76 5.76 2.05
N SER A 218 -6.27 6.25 0.92
CA SER A 218 -6.71 7.64 0.75
C SER A 218 -7.87 8.00 1.70
N LEU A 219 -8.78 7.05 1.98
CA LEU A 219 -9.94 7.26 2.85
C LEU A 219 -9.57 7.54 4.32
N TYR A 220 -8.43 7.06 4.79
CA TYR A 220 -8.03 7.28 6.17
C TYR A 220 -6.62 7.88 6.36
N GLY A 221 -6.01 8.37 5.27
CA GLY A 221 -4.82 9.22 5.34
C GLY A 221 -3.52 8.43 5.51
N THR A 222 -3.34 7.36 4.74
CA THR A 222 -2.11 6.57 4.67
C THR A 222 -1.76 6.22 3.23
N ILE A 223 -0.87 5.26 3.04
CA ILE A 223 -0.40 4.76 1.74
C ILE A 223 -0.75 3.29 1.54
N GLY A 224 -0.90 2.86 0.28
CA GLY A 224 -1.23 1.47 -0.06
C GLY A 224 -0.27 0.44 0.54
N TYR A 225 0.99 0.80 0.77
CA TYR A 225 1.99 -0.01 1.47
C TYR A 225 1.52 -0.44 2.86
N GLU A 226 1.04 0.52 3.67
CA GLU A 226 0.57 0.25 5.03
C GLU A 226 -0.68 -0.63 5.01
N VAL A 227 -1.60 -0.38 4.07
CA VAL A 227 -2.82 -1.19 3.93
C VAL A 227 -2.48 -2.65 3.71
N VAL A 228 -1.60 -2.98 2.75
CA VAL A 228 -1.26 -4.39 2.45
C VAL A 228 -0.40 -5.03 3.55
N CYS A 229 0.51 -4.26 4.16
CA CYS A 229 1.31 -4.73 5.29
C CYS A 229 0.46 -4.95 6.56
N GLY A 230 -0.62 -4.19 6.72
CA GLY A 230 -1.53 -4.27 7.85
C GLY A 230 -2.35 -5.56 7.92
N ILE A 231 -2.53 -6.26 6.80
CA ILE A 231 -3.31 -7.51 6.77
C ILE A 231 -2.62 -8.57 7.64
N SER A 232 -3.28 -8.94 8.72
CA SER A 232 -2.72 -9.73 9.80
C SER A 232 -2.42 -11.18 9.38
N LYS A 233 -1.52 -11.85 10.12
CA LYS A 233 -1.14 -13.25 9.86
C LYS A 233 -2.28 -14.24 10.14
N ARG A 234 -3.33 -13.83 10.83
CA ARG A 234 -4.51 -14.67 11.06
C ARG A 234 -5.39 -14.84 9.81
N VAL A 235 -5.28 -13.96 8.83
CA VAL A 235 -5.96 -14.10 7.55
C VAL A 235 -5.21 -15.12 6.69
N PRO A 236 -5.84 -16.23 6.27
CA PRO A 236 -5.21 -17.23 5.41
C PRO A 236 -4.76 -16.61 4.08
N ARG A 237 -3.57 -17.01 3.60
CA ARG A 237 -3.08 -16.66 2.25
C ARG A 237 -3.34 -17.84 1.32
N ILE A 238 -4.13 -17.59 0.28
CA ILE A 238 -4.44 -18.56 -0.75
C ILE A 238 -3.78 -18.06 -2.02
N TYR A 239 -2.85 -18.84 -2.54
CA TYR A 239 -2.18 -18.53 -3.81
C TYR A 239 -3.06 -19.06 -4.94
N VAL A 240 -3.27 -18.22 -5.94
CA VAL A 240 -4.06 -18.53 -7.14
C VAL A 240 -3.19 -18.26 -8.37
N ASP A 241 -3.39 -19.07 -9.42
CA ASP A 241 -2.71 -18.94 -10.71
C ASP A 241 -3.33 -17.83 -11.56
#